data_6546b697a113b8710511436b0f0bccbf
#
_entry.id   6546b697a113b8710511436b0f0bccbf
#
_cell.length_a   1.000
_cell.length_b   1.000
_cell.length_c   1.000
_cell.angle_alpha   90.00
_cell.angle_beta   90.00
_cell.angle_gamma   90.00
#
_symmetry.space_group_name_H-M   'P 1'
#
loop_
_entity.id
_entity.type
_entity.pdbx_description
1 polymer ?
#
loop_
_entity_poly.entity_id
_entity_poly.type
_entity_poly.pdbx_seq_one_letter_code
_entity_poly.pdbx_strand_id
1 'polypeptide(L)'
;GGPVGPYIQSQRMGMFKKYAEQLVESGHAYYCFCDKERLDEVRKVQEASGMAPRYDGHCRNLSKEEVAEKLAAGIPYVIRQKVPTEGTVTFHDEVYGDVTVECSTLDDQILIKGDGMPTYNFANVVDDHTMGITHVIRGNEYLSSAPKYNLLYEAFGWEIPHYIHMTPIMRDAQHKLSKRDGDASYADFVDKGYLKEALVNYVALLGWNPGDDREIFSLSELCEAFDVSGMSKSPAIFDPEKLTWMNAQYIMALSKEDFTRHAMPWYERAGIAHMDTDILCRILQQRVRVFNEIPDMVDFLTKLDEDYDAALFTNKKSKTDSAVSKAVLEMVIPVLEALPNWNEELLHDTLIGMAAEKGM
;
A
#
# COMPACT_ATOMS: atom_id res chain seq x y z
N GLY A 1 -11.24 19.34 -5.11
CA GLY A 1 -11.75 20.25 -4.12
C GLY A 1 -13.13 19.85 -3.62
N GLY A 2 -13.43 20.26 -2.41
CA GLY A 2 -14.69 20.03 -1.74
C GLY A 2 -15.15 21.32 -1.02
N PRO A 3 -16.27 21.28 -0.24
CA PRO A 3 -16.89 22.46 0.33
C PRO A 3 -16.16 23.05 1.55
N VAL A 4 -15.19 22.32 2.13
CA VAL A 4 -14.53 22.66 3.41
C VAL A 4 -13.06 23.10 3.24
N GLY A 5 -12.65 23.45 2.01
CA GLY A 5 -11.29 23.96 1.73
C GLY A 5 -10.95 25.28 2.46
N PRO A 6 -9.67 25.71 2.35
CA PRO A 6 -8.59 25.10 1.56
C PRO A 6 -8.08 23.78 2.16
N TYR A 7 -7.59 22.87 1.28
CA TYR A 7 -7.10 21.54 1.69
C TYR A 7 -5.57 21.47 1.80
N ILE A 8 -4.88 22.55 1.52
CA ILE A 8 -3.42 22.66 1.66
C ILE A 8 -3.12 23.29 3.02
N GLN A 9 -2.41 22.58 3.90
CA GLN A 9 -2.13 22.99 5.28
C GLN A 9 -1.50 24.38 5.37
N SER A 10 -0.56 24.73 4.49
CA SER A 10 0.09 26.05 4.48
C SER A 10 -0.89 27.21 4.23
N GLN A 11 -2.04 26.97 3.60
CA GLN A 11 -3.08 27.98 3.40
C GLN A 11 -4.00 28.14 4.62
N ARG A 12 -3.86 27.27 5.63
CA ARG A 12 -4.68 27.23 6.85
C ARG A 12 -3.93 27.72 8.10
N MET A 13 -2.69 28.15 7.96
CA MET A 13 -1.75 28.44 9.05
C MET A 13 -2.30 29.34 10.16
N GLY A 14 -2.98 30.44 9.82
CA GLY A 14 -3.52 31.38 10.81
C GLY A 14 -4.61 30.80 11.72
N MET A 15 -5.27 29.73 11.29
CA MET A 15 -6.35 29.08 12.03
C MET A 15 -5.80 28.27 13.21
N PHE A 16 -4.72 27.53 13.02
CA PHE A 16 -4.16 26.64 14.05
C PHE A 16 -3.74 27.39 15.31
N LYS A 17 -3.10 28.56 15.14
CA LYS A 17 -2.70 29.41 16.27
C LYS A 17 -3.91 29.83 17.12
N LYS A 18 -5.00 30.23 16.47
CA LYS A 18 -6.25 30.62 17.14
C LYS A 18 -6.82 29.48 18.02
N TYR A 19 -6.86 28.25 17.49
CA TYR A 19 -7.31 27.10 18.27
C TYR A 19 -6.37 26.78 19.43
N ALA A 20 -5.05 26.89 19.22
CA ALA A 20 -4.10 26.66 20.32
C ALA A 20 -4.23 27.72 21.43
N GLU A 21 -4.46 29.00 21.09
CA GLU A 21 -4.73 30.07 22.05
C GLU A 21 -6.05 29.83 22.82
N GLN A 22 -7.09 29.34 22.16
CA GLN A 22 -8.33 28.90 22.82
C GLN A 22 -8.09 27.80 23.87
N LEU A 23 -7.21 26.83 23.59
CA LEU A 23 -6.81 25.82 24.57
C LEU A 23 -6.02 26.41 25.73
N VAL A 24 -5.20 27.44 25.50
CA VAL A 24 -4.51 28.16 26.59
C VAL A 24 -5.52 28.89 27.48
N GLU A 25 -6.48 29.58 26.91
CA GLU A 25 -7.53 30.30 27.64
C GLU A 25 -8.38 29.33 28.49
N SER A 26 -8.71 28.16 27.96
CA SER A 26 -9.48 27.11 28.68
C SER A 26 -8.64 26.28 29.65
N GLY A 27 -7.32 26.49 29.68
CA GLY A 27 -6.42 25.80 30.62
C GLY A 27 -5.96 24.40 30.17
N HIS A 28 -6.22 24.02 28.91
CA HIS A 28 -5.81 22.74 28.31
C HIS A 28 -4.50 22.83 27.54
N ALA A 29 -3.91 24.02 27.42
CA ALA A 29 -2.58 24.26 26.87
C ALA A 29 -1.88 25.39 27.65
N TYR A 30 -0.60 25.59 27.39
CA TYR A 30 0.20 26.63 28.02
C TYR A 30 1.38 27.06 27.16
N TYR A 31 1.88 28.29 27.40
CA TYR A 31 3.10 28.79 26.78
C TYR A 31 4.35 28.19 27.42
N CYS A 32 5.26 27.68 26.62
CA CYS A 32 6.53 27.14 27.08
C CYS A 32 7.68 27.97 26.48
N PHE A 33 8.51 28.55 27.34
CA PHE A 33 9.61 29.45 27.02
C PHE A 33 11.00 28.79 27.14
N CYS A 34 11.04 27.43 27.25
CA CYS A 34 12.30 26.70 27.32
C CYS A 34 13.05 26.80 25.99
N ASP A 35 14.33 27.17 26.07
CA ASP A 35 15.25 27.10 24.93
C ASP A 35 15.72 25.67 24.66
N LYS A 36 16.45 25.52 23.57
CA LYS A 36 16.96 24.23 23.14
C LYS A 36 18.01 23.66 24.08
N GLU A 37 18.89 24.52 24.57
CA GLU A 37 20.00 24.19 25.48
C GLU A 37 19.47 23.53 26.75
N ARG A 38 18.46 24.14 27.37
CA ARG A 38 17.80 23.59 28.56
C ARG A 38 17.12 22.25 28.28
N LEU A 39 16.43 22.13 27.16
CA LEU A 39 15.75 20.88 26.80
C LEU A 39 16.73 19.74 26.52
N ASP A 40 17.90 20.05 25.93
CA ASP A 40 18.95 19.08 25.68
C ASP A 40 19.64 18.64 27.00
N GLU A 41 19.79 19.53 27.98
CA GLU A 41 20.29 19.18 29.33
C GLU A 41 19.33 18.23 30.06
N VAL A 42 18.02 18.54 30.06
CA VAL A 42 17.00 17.67 30.66
C VAL A 42 17.04 16.28 30.04
N ARG A 43 17.11 16.21 28.72
CA ARG A 43 17.22 14.94 27.99
C ARG A 43 18.45 14.13 28.42
N LYS A 44 19.62 14.76 28.47
CA LYS A 44 20.88 14.09 28.88
C LYS A 44 20.77 13.52 30.30
N VAL A 45 20.19 14.28 31.23
CA VAL A 45 20.00 13.82 32.62
C VAL A 45 19.04 12.63 32.70
N GLN A 46 17.96 12.67 31.92
CA GLN A 46 16.98 11.56 31.87
C GLN A 46 17.60 10.29 31.26
N GLU A 47 18.33 10.43 30.15
CA GLU A 47 19.03 9.32 29.51
C GLU A 47 20.11 8.71 30.43
N ALA A 48 20.89 9.54 31.12
CA ALA A 48 21.88 9.08 32.08
C ALA A 48 21.27 8.33 33.28
N SER A 49 20.01 8.63 33.59
CA SER A 49 19.24 7.96 34.67
C SER A 49 18.43 6.76 34.15
N GLY A 50 18.56 6.38 32.87
CA GLY A 50 17.82 5.28 32.27
C GLY A 50 16.33 5.58 32.03
N MET A 51 15.94 6.84 32.08
CA MET A 51 14.55 7.26 31.82
C MET A 51 14.37 7.62 30.36
N ALA A 52 13.19 7.34 29.82
CA ALA A 52 12.82 7.80 28.48
C ALA A 52 12.75 9.34 28.46
N PRO A 53 13.39 10.01 27.47
CA PRO A 53 13.34 11.46 27.35
C PRO A 53 11.92 11.99 27.19
N ARG A 54 11.54 12.94 28.03
CA ARG A 54 10.26 13.66 27.94
C ARG A 54 10.39 15.07 28.49
N TYR A 55 9.45 15.93 28.14
CA TYR A 55 9.41 17.27 28.70
C TYR A 55 9.10 17.23 30.20
N ASP A 56 9.84 18.00 30.99
CA ASP A 56 9.78 17.99 32.48
C ASP A 56 8.68 18.88 33.08
N GLY A 57 7.87 19.55 32.24
CA GLY A 57 6.78 20.41 32.69
C GLY A 57 7.19 21.76 33.25
N HIS A 58 8.44 22.21 33.07
CA HIS A 58 9.00 23.42 33.70
C HIS A 58 8.11 24.67 33.58
N CYS A 59 7.54 24.94 32.40
CA CYS A 59 6.67 26.10 32.19
C CYS A 59 5.18 25.83 32.46
N ARG A 60 4.82 24.61 32.86
CA ARG A 60 3.43 24.15 32.96
C ARG A 60 2.60 24.94 33.98
N ASN A 61 3.26 25.45 35.03
CA ASN A 61 2.60 26.12 36.17
C ASN A 61 3.01 27.59 36.33
N LEU A 62 3.53 28.22 35.25
CA LEU A 62 3.77 29.66 35.23
C LEU A 62 2.45 30.43 35.47
N SER A 63 2.51 31.49 36.27
CA SER A 63 1.36 32.37 36.49
C SER A 63 1.01 33.17 35.23
N LYS A 64 -0.21 33.70 35.19
CA LYS A 64 -0.64 34.54 34.05
C LYS A 64 0.24 35.79 33.91
N GLU A 65 0.68 36.34 35.05
CA GLU A 65 1.56 37.53 35.16
C GLU A 65 2.94 37.21 34.56
N GLU A 66 3.57 36.06 34.97
CA GLU A 66 4.86 35.63 34.41
C GLU A 66 4.80 35.35 32.91
N VAL A 67 3.70 34.74 32.44
CA VAL A 67 3.48 34.52 31.01
C VAL A 67 3.35 35.86 30.28
N ALA A 68 2.56 36.81 30.80
CA ALA A 68 2.36 38.13 30.18
C ALA A 68 3.69 38.91 30.09
N GLU A 69 4.49 38.91 31.17
CA GLU A 69 5.83 39.54 31.17
C GLU A 69 6.75 38.94 30.11
N LYS A 70 6.82 37.63 30.01
CA LYS A 70 7.66 36.95 29.01
C LYS A 70 7.21 37.20 27.57
N LEU A 71 5.90 37.25 27.33
CA LEU A 71 5.34 37.60 26.02
C LEU A 71 5.64 39.04 25.67
N ALA A 72 5.45 39.99 26.63
CA ALA A 72 5.75 41.40 26.43
C ALA A 72 7.26 41.65 26.18
N ALA A 73 8.14 40.85 26.79
CA ALA A 73 9.58 40.86 26.55
C ALA A 73 9.98 40.27 25.20
N GLY A 74 9.06 39.72 24.43
CA GLY A 74 9.33 39.09 23.12
C GLY A 74 10.12 37.76 23.21
N ILE A 75 10.07 37.09 24.37
CA ILE A 75 10.78 35.80 24.53
C ILE A 75 10.15 34.76 23.62
N PRO A 76 10.94 34.06 22.78
CA PRO A 76 10.42 32.97 21.94
C PRO A 76 9.69 31.89 22.74
N TYR A 77 8.61 31.38 22.20
CA TYR A 77 7.80 30.36 22.86
C TYR A 77 7.26 29.32 21.91
N VAL A 78 6.84 28.19 22.48
CA VAL A 78 5.96 27.19 21.86
C VAL A 78 4.68 27.07 22.67
N ILE A 79 3.61 26.55 22.10
CA ILE A 79 2.40 26.21 22.84
C ILE A 79 2.39 24.68 23.03
N ARG A 80 2.23 24.25 24.27
CA ARG A 80 2.15 22.81 24.61
C ARG A 80 0.76 22.45 25.13
N GLN A 81 0.32 21.24 24.79
CA GLN A 81 -0.85 20.62 25.41
C GLN A 81 -0.60 20.40 26.91
N LYS A 82 -1.60 20.63 27.71
CA LYS A 82 -1.57 20.37 29.14
C LYS A 82 -2.27 19.04 29.44
N VAL A 83 -1.53 17.94 29.31
CA VAL A 83 -2.06 16.58 29.52
C VAL A 83 -2.31 16.36 31.01
N PRO A 84 -3.42 15.72 31.45
CA PRO A 84 -3.61 15.32 32.83
C PRO A 84 -2.44 14.47 33.36
N THR A 85 -2.05 14.67 34.61
CA THR A 85 -0.94 13.91 35.24
C THR A 85 -1.39 12.62 35.88
N GLU A 86 -2.68 12.47 36.12
CA GLU A 86 -3.32 11.33 36.84
C GLU A 86 -4.54 10.87 36.00
N GLY A 87 -4.98 9.65 36.30
CA GLY A 87 -6.11 9.03 35.61
C GLY A 87 -5.74 8.34 34.30
N THR A 88 -6.73 7.95 33.54
CA THR A 88 -6.60 7.20 32.30
C THR A 88 -7.37 7.88 31.17
N VAL A 89 -6.91 7.67 29.94
CA VAL A 89 -7.66 7.98 28.71
C VAL A 89 -8.02 6.66 28.04
N THR A 90 -9.30 6.44 27.81
CA THR A 90 -9.81 5.28 27.07
C THR A 90 -10.44 5.75 25.77
N PHE A 91 -10.13 5.07 24.67
CA PHE A 91 -10.78 5.29 23.38
C PHE A 91 -11.09 3.97 22.71
N HIS A 92 -12.12 3.97 21.87
CA HIS A 92 -12.47 2.81 21.05
C HIS A 92 -11.78 2.86 19.70
N ASP A 93 -11.19 1.73 19.29
CA ASP A 93 -10.66 1.50 17.96
C ASP A 93 -11.40 0.33 17.32
N GLU A 94 -11.91 0.51 16.12
CA GLU A 94 -12.75 -0.49 15.45
C GLU A 94 -12.01 -1.83 15.22
N VAL A 95 -10.67 -1.77 15.14
CA VAL A 95 -9.83 -2.97 14.94
C VAL A 95 -9.33 -3.51 16.29
N TYR A 96 -8.80 -2.65 17.17
CA TYR A 96 -8.16 -3.09 18.42
C TYR A 96 -9.11 -3.15 19.62
N GLY A 97 -10.31 -2.57 19.51
CA GLY A 97 -11.27 -2.45 20.61
C GLY A 97 -10.87 -1.32 21.56
N ASP A 98 -11.29 -1.42 22.83
CA ASP A 98 -11.01 -0.38 23.82
C ASP A 98 -9.54 -0.37 24.22
N VAL A 99 -8.90 0.77 24.00
CA VAL A 99 -7.50 1.02 24.35
C VAL A 99 -7.44 2.02 25.50
N THR A 100 -6.88 1.61 26.62
CA THR A 100 -6.73 2.45 27.83
C THR A 100 -5.27 2.75 28.09
N VAL A 101 -4.94 4.03 28.29
CA VAL A 101 -3.58 4.50 28.55
C VAL A 101 -3.56 5.38 29.81
N GLU A 102 -2.59 5.15 30.69
CA GLU A 102 -2.35 6.00 31.85
C GLU A 102 -1.88 7.39 31.43
N CYS A 103 -2.52 8.44 31.95
CA CYS A 103 -2.13 9.83 31.66
C CYS A 103 -0.68 10.13 32.03
N SER A 104 -0.17 9.53 33.10
CA SER A 104 1.21 9.67 33.58
C SER A 104 2.27 9.21 32.55
N THR A 105 1.89 8.39 31.58
CA THR A 105 2.78 7.93 30.49
C THR A 105 2.82 8.90 29.30
N LEU A 106 1.87 9.81 29.21
CA LEU A 106 1.78 10.82 28.16
C LEU A 106 2.64 12.04 28.50
N ASP A 107 3.16 12.70 27.48
CA ASP A 107 3.92 13.95 27.62
C ASP A 107 3.15 15.17 27.08
N ASP A 108 3.50 16.35 27.57
CA ASP A 108 2.96 17.62 27.10
C ASP A 108 3.53 17.93 25.71
N GLN A 109 2.89 17.41 24.67
CA GLN A 109 3.34 17.61 23.28
C GLN A 109 3.25 19.07 22.82
N ILE A 110 4.12 19.47 21.91
CA ILE A 110 4.03 20.79 21.28
C ILE A 110 2.84 20.80 20.31
N LEU A 111 1.98 21.81 20.42
CA LEU A 111 0.88 22.08 19.48
C LEU A 111 1.32 23.07 18.40
N ILE A 112 1.91 24.22 18.82
CA ILE A 112 2.46 25.23 17.92
C ILE A 112 3.95 25.39 18.19
N LYS A 113 4.75 25.32 17.13
CA LYS A 113 6.21 25.50 17.16
C LYS A 113 6.58 26.98 17.25
N GLY A 114 7.86 27.27 17.56
CA GLY A 114 8.37 28.65 17.67
C GLY A 114 8.29 29.47 16.37
N ASP A 115 8.18 28.82 15.22
CA ASP A 115 7.95 29.45 13.92
C ASP A 115 6.46 29.73 13.62
N GLY A 116 5.57 29.42 14.56
CA GLY A 116 4.11 29.54 14.41
C GLY A 116 3.44 28.39 13.67
N MET A 117 4.21 27.38 13.21
CA MET A 117 3.66 26.21 12.53
C MET A 117 3.04 25.24 13.54
N PRO A 118 1.90 24.60 13.24
CA PRO A 118 1.39 23.52 14.05
C PRO A 118 2.30 22.30 13.92
N THR A 119 2.29 21.45 14.94
CA THR A 119 2.78 20.09 14.79
C THR A 119 1.75 19.24 14.04
N TYR A 120 2.19 18.14 13.43
CA TYR A 120 1.27 17.19 12.77
C TYR A 120 0.16 16.74 13.72
N ASN A 121 0.50 16.39 14.96
CA ASN A 121 -0.43 15.88 15.95
C ASN A 121 -1.52 16.88 16.36
N PHE A 122 -1.29 18.17 16.22
CA PHE A 122 -2.31 19.19 16.47
C PHE A 122 -3.09 19.53 15.20
N ALA A 123 -2.38 19.66 14.09
CA ALA A 123 -2.99 20.02 12.82
C ALA A 123 -4.04 18.99 12.37
N ASN A 124 -3.76 17.68 12.53
CA ASN A 124 -4.70 16.64 12.13
C ASN A 124 -6.04 16.75 12.90
N VAL A 125 -6.00 16.96 14.21
CA VAL A 125 -7.23 17.11 15.04
C VAL A 125 -8.07 18.31 14.58
N VAL A 126 -7.43 19.46 14.35
CA VAL A 126 -8.12 20.67 13.88
C VAL A 126 -8.64 20.51 12.46
N ASP A 127 -7.85 19.91 11.57
CA ASP A 127 -8.24 19.68 10.19
C ASP A 127 -9.38 18.66 10.10
N ASP A 128 -9.29 17.55 10.81
CA ASP A 128 -10.31 16.50 10.82
C ASP A 128 -11.65 17.05 11.32
N HIS A 129 -11.65 17.80 12.41
CA HIS A 129 -12.87 18.45 12.90
C HIS A 129 -13.44 19.47 11.90
N THR A 130 -12.61 20.39 11.41
CA THR A 130 -13.09 21.49 10.54
C THR A 130 -13.44 21.02 9.13
N MET A 131 -12.96 19.86 8.71
CA MET A 131 -13.31 19.21 7.45
C MET A 131 -14.43 18.19 7.58
N GLY A 132 -14.95 17.95 8.79
CA GLY A 132 -16.06 17.04 9.03
C GLY A 132 -15.68 15.56 8.82
N ILE A 133 -14.44 15.18 9.15
CA ILE A 133 -13.98 13.79 9.10
C ILE A 133 -14.67 12.97 10.18
N THR A 134 -15.30 11.90 9.78
CA THR A 134 -16.03 10.98 10.68
C THR A 134 -15.23 9.74 11.04
N HIS A 135 -14.34 9.29 10.15
CA HIS A 135 -13.54 8.09 10.33
C HIS A 135 -12.08 8.38 10.00
N VAL A 136 -11.17 8.02 10.91
CA VAL A 136 -9.71 8.18 10.73
C VAL A 136 -9.09 6.81 10.54
N ILE A 137 -8.65 6.52 9.31
CA ILE A 137 -7.99 5.27 8.95
C ILE A 137 -6.49 5.55 8.77
N ARG A 138 -5.63 4.89 9.55
CA ARG A 138 -4.18 5.10 9.50
C ARG A 138 -3.39 3.92 10.08
N GLY A 139 -2.06 3.98 9.98
CA GLY A 139 -1.19 2.94 10.54
C GLY A 139 -1.23 2.85 12.06
N ASN A 140 -1.01 1.66 12.59
CA ASN A 140 -1.08 1.39 14.04
C ASN A 140 0.05 2.06 14.85
N GLU A 141 1.06 2.64 14.21
CA GLU A 141 2.07 3.48 14.87
C GLU A 141 1.46 4.71 15.56
N TYR A 142 0.26 5.11 15.18
CA TYR A 142 -0.46 6.24 15.78
C TYR A 142 -1.33 5.86 16.99
N LEU A 143 -1.49 4.56 17.32
CA LEU A 143 -2.23 4.12 18.49
C LEU A 143 -1.74 4.77 19.79
N SER A 144 -0.42 4.91 19.94
CA SER A 144 0.19 5.56 21.12
C SER A 144 -0.05 7.08 21.18
N SER A 145 -0.39 7.70 20.05
CA SER A 145 -0.68 9.15 19.98
C SER A 145 -2.18 9.45 20.12
N ALA A 146 -3.05 8.50 19.82
CA ALA A 146 -4.51 8.69 19.84
C ALA A 146 -5.05 9.21 21.20
N PRO A 147 -4.53 8.80 22.37
CA PRO A 147 -4.97 9.37 23.64
C PRO A 147 -4.80 10.89 23.73
N LYS A 148 -3.69 11.43 23.20
CA LYS A 148 -3.43 12.87 23.17
C LYS A 148 -4.37 13.63 22.22
N TYR A 149 -4.80 12.98 21.13
CA TYR A 149 -5.80 13.55 20.22
C TYR A 149 -7.18 13.60 20.90
N ASN A 150 -7.59 12.54 21.59
CA ASN A 150 -8.86 12.51 22.31
C ASN A 150 -8.95 13.60 23.36
N LEU A 151 -7.88 13.81 24.12
CA LEU A 151 -7.79 14.92 25.08
C LEU A 151 -7.95 16.30 24.40
N LEU A 152 -7.53 16.46 23.16
CA LEU A 152 -7.75 17.69 22.38
C LEU A 152 -9.22 17.82 21.94
N TYR A 153 -9.83 16.75 21.42
CA TYR A 153 -11.25 16.74 21.08
C TYR A 153 -12.12 17.06 22.29
N GLU A 154 -11.85 16.42 23.42
CA GLU A 154 -12.55 16.67 24.71
C GLU A 154 -12.38 18.12 25.19
N ALA A 155 -11.15 18.66 25.12
CA ALA A 155 -10.85 20.03 25.53
C ALA A 155 -11.58 21.08 24.68
N PHE A 156 -11.85 20.79 23.41
CA PHE A 156 -12.65 21.62 22.53
C PHE A 156 -14.16 21.35 22.64
N GLY A 157 -14.58 20.26 23.27
CA GLY A 157 -15.97 19.80 23.27
C GLY A 157 -16.41 19.30 21.89
N TRP A 158 -15.48 18.78 21.12
CA TRP A 158 -15.74 18.23 19.78
C TRP A 158 -16.03 16.74 19.83
N GLU A 159 -16.79 16.25 18.85
CA GLU A 159 -17.02 14.83 18.64
C GLU A 159 -15.72 14.13 18.21
N ILE A 160 -15.40 12.99 18.84
CA ILE A 160 -14.23 12.18 18.53
C ILE A 160 -14.56 11.33 17.31
N PRO A 161 -13.74 11.30 16.25
CA PRO A 161 -13.96 10.45 15.09
C PRO A 161 -13.78 8.96 15.43
N HIS A 162 -14.38 8.09 14.62
CA HIS A 162 -14.11 6.65 14.69
C HIS A 162 -12.68 6.36 14.25
N TYR A 163 -11.94 5.61 15.05
CA TYR A 163 -10.56 5.22 14.74
C TYR A 163 -10.50 3.81 14.16
N ILE A 164 -9.74 3.67 13.08
CA ILE A 164 -9.43 2.40 12.44
C ILE A 164 -7.92 2.34 12.23
N HIS A 165 -7.19 1.72 13.17
CA HIS A 165 -5.75 1.58 13.05
C HIS A 165 -5.39 0.28 12.35
N MET A 166 -4.70 0.40 11.22
CA MET A 166 -4.32 -0.73 10.37
C MET A 166 -2.89 -1.18 10.64
N THR A 167 -2.68 -2.48 10.53
CA THR A 167 -1.33 -3.06 10.62
C THR A 167 -0.51 -2.75 9.37
N PRO A 168 0.82 -2.66 9.46
CA PRO A 168 1.68 -2.45 8.31
C PRO A 168 1.69 -3.70 7.40
N ILE A 169 1.91 -3.47 6.11
CA ILE A 169 2.25 -4.54 5.18
C ILE A 169 3.76 -4.81 5.32
N MET A 170 4.11 -6.08 5.49
CA MET A 170 5.47 -6.53 5.70
C MET A 170 6.02 -7.13 4.40
N ARG A 171 7.33 -6.98 4.18
CA ARG A 171 8.07 -7.71 3.15
C ARG A 171 8.36 -9.15 3.60
N ASP A 172 8.71 -9.31 4.85
CA ASP A 172 9.00 -10.56 5.54
C ASP A 172 8.62 -10.44 7.04
N ALA A 173 8.85 -11.45 7.82
CA ALA A 173 8.47 -11.48 9.24
C ALA A 173 9.07 -10.34 10.10
N GLN A 174 10.12 -9.67 9.64
CA GLN A 174 10.86 -8.67 10.41
C GLN A 174 10.87 -7.27 9.78
N HIS A 175 10.66 -7.16 8.46
CA HIS A 175 10.84 -5.91 7.73
C HIS A 175 9.53 -5.44 7.10
N LYS A 176 9.21 -4.15 7.30
CA LYS A 176 8.11 -3.51 6.58
C LYS A 176 8.42 -3.43 5.08
N LEU A 177 7.39 -3.58 4.26
CA LEU A 177 7.47 -3.27 2.84
C LEU A 177 7.76 -1.78 2.66
N SER A 178 8.76 -1.43 1.87
CA SER A 178 9.17 -0.04 1.64
C SER A 178 9.39 0.24 0.16
N LYS A 179 9.26 1.51 -0.24
CA LYS A 179 9.55 1.96 -1.62
C LYS A 179 10.99 1.69 -2.06
N ARG A 180 11.92 1.44 -1.12
CA ARG A 180 13.32 1.12 -1.41
C ARG A 180 13.54 -0.33 -1.81
N ASP A 181 12.56 -1.19 -1.55
CA ASP A 181 12.64 -2.62 -1.87
C ASP A 181 12.33 -2.89 -3.35
N GLY A 182 12.06 -1.85 -4.17
CA GLY A 182 11.53 -1.97 -5.52
C GLY A 182 10.09 -2.50 -5.51
N ASP A 183 9.35 -2.32 -6.61
CA ASP A 183 8.03 -2.94 -6.80
C ASP A 183 6.99 -2.69 -5.68
N ALA A 184 7.06 -1.56 -5.00
CA ALA A 184 6.16 -1.22 -3.91
C ALA A 184 5.22 -0.06 -4.24
N SER A 185 5.30 0.51 -5.45
CA SER A 185 4.39 1.57 -5.89
C SER A 185 3.38 1.04 -6.91
N TYR A 186 2.21 1.65 -6.93
CA TYR A 186 1.18 1.35 -7.93
C TYR A 186 1.71 1.48 -9.37
N ALA A 187 2.54 2.50 -9.63
CA ALA A 187 3.12 2.73 -10.96
C ALA A 187 4.01 1.55 -11.41
N ASP A 188 4.82 1.00 -10.50
CA ASP A 188 5.71 -0.13 -10.82
C ASP A 188 4.91 -1.37 -11.27
N PHE A 189 3.76 -1.64 -10.62
CA PHE A 189 2.90 -2.76 -11.01
C PHE A 189 2.19 -2.50 -12.35
N VAL A 190 1.71 -1.29 -12.58
CA VAL A 190 1.08 -0.91 -13.86
C VAL A 190 2.09 -1.02 -15.00
N ASP A 191 3.32 -0.53 -14.79
CA ASP A 191 4.40 -0.59 -15.77
C ASP A 191 4.83 -2.03 -16.11
N LYS A 192 4.63 -2.97 -15.19
CA LYS A 192 4.79 -4.41 -15.41
C LYS A 192 3.59 -5.07 -16.09
N GLY A 193 2.48 -4.38 -16.19
CA GLY A 193 1.27 -4.90 -16.83
C GLY A 193 0.35 -5.69 -15.91
N TYR A 194 0.36 -5.39 -14.59
CA TYR A 194 -0.70 -5.84 -13.69
C TYR A 194 -1.99 -5.05 -13.94
N LEU A 195 -3.11 -5.73 -13.84
CA LEU A 195 -4.43 -5.09 -13.91
C LEU A 195 -4.74 -4.37 -12.59
N LYS A 196 -5.31 -3.17 -12.68
CA LYS A 196 -5.68 -2.38 -11.50
C LYS A 196 -6.72 -3.07 -10.63
N GLU A 197 -7.62 -3.81 -11.24
CA GLU A 197 -8.66 -4.60 -10.56
C GLU A 197 -8.04 -5.69 -9.68
N ALA A 198 -7.05 -6.40 -10.20
CA ALA A 198 -6.29 -7.41 -9.46
C ALA A 198 -5.52 -6.78 -8.29
N LEU A 199 -4.89 -5.63 -8.51
CA LEU A 199 -4.17 -4.90 -7.46
C LEU A 199 -5.11 -4.44 -6.33
N VAL A 200 -6.27 -3.88 -6.67
CA VAL A 200 -7.26 -3.44 -5.66
C VAL A 200 -7.76 -4.63 -4.84
N ASN A 201 -8.12 -5.74 -5.49
CA ASN A 201 -8.57 -6.93 -4.80
C ASN A 201 -7.47 -7.51 -3.90
N TYR A 202 -6.24 -7.63 -4.39
CA TYR A 202 -5.11 -8.14 -3.62
C TYR A 202 -4.82 -7.29 -2.39
N VAL A 203 -4.78 -5.95 -2.55
CA VAL A 203 -4.53 -5.01 -1.44
C VAL A 203 -5.64 -5.09 -0.39
N ALA A 204 -6.90 -5.25 -0.81
CA ALA A 204 -8.01 -5.44 0.13
C ALA A 204 -7.78 -6.66 1.03
N LEU A 205 -7.37 -7.80 0.46
CA LEU A 205 -7.13 -9.03 1.20
C LEU A 205 -5.84 -9.03 2.05
N LEU A 206 -4.96 -8.05 1.90
CA LEU A 206 -3.75 -7.95 2.73
C LEU A 206 -4.00 -7.59 4.19
N GLY A 207 -5.15 -7.03 4.51
CA GLY A 207 -5.46 -6.61 5.88
C GLY A 207 -6.91 -6.85 6.27
N TRP A 208 -7.67 -7.50 5.41
CA TRP A 208 -9.09 -7.77 5.59
C TRP A 208 -9.45 -9.18 5.13
N ASN A 209 -10.45 -9.78 5.77
CA ASN A 209 -10.99 -11.10 5.44
C ASN A 209 -12.52 -10.99 5.28
N PRO A 210 -13.08 -11.48 4.15
CA PRO A 210 -14.53 -11.43 3.90
C PRO A 210 -15.36 -12.34 4.82
N GLY A 211 -14.73 -13.23 5.59
CA GLY A 211 -15.40 -14.23 6.41
C GLY A 211 -15.75 -15.52 5.66
N ASP A 212 -15.35 -15.63 4.41
CA ASP A 212 -15.49 -16.82 3.57
C ASP A 212 -14.20 -17.10 2.78
N ASP A 213 -14.20 -18.11 1.91
CA ASP A 213 -13.03 -18.56 1.15
C ASP A 213 -12.86 -17.85 -0.21
N ARG A 214 -13.64 -16.83 -0.50
CA ARG A 214 -13.52 -16.08 -1.76
C ARG A 214 -12.26 -15.24 -1.77
N GLU A 215 -11.54 -15.29 -2.89
CA GLU A 215 -10.32 -14.52 -3.10
C GLU A 215 -10.41 -13.56 -4.30
N ILE A 216 -11.35 -13.79 -5.23
CA ILE A 216 -11.54 -12.97 -6.42
C ILE A 216 -12.86 -12.19 -6.29
N PHE A 217 -12.77 -10.86 -6.38
CA PHE A 217 -13.88 -9.94 -6.22
C PHE A 217 -13.82 -8.84 -7.28
N SER A 218 -14.92 -8.54 -7.92
CA SER A 218 -15.05 -7.24 -8.58
C SER A 218 -15.05 -6.12 -7.54
N LEU A 219 -14.83 -4.88 -7.97
CA LEU A 219 -14.88 -3.72 -7.06
C LEU A 219 -16.27 -3.59 -6.40
N SER A 220 -17.34 -3.90 -7.11
CA SER A 220 -18.71 -3.88 -6.58
C SER A 220 -18.88 -4.90 -5.46
N GLU A 221 -18.45 -6.13 -5.69
CA GLU A 221 -18.49 -7.20 -4.69
C GLU A 221 -17.61 -6.90 -3.47
N LEU A 222 -16.44 -6.25 -3.66
CA LEU A 222 -15.63 -5.77 -2.55
C LEU A 222 -16.38 -4.72 -1.72
N CYS A 223 -17.05 -3.76 -2.37
CA CYS A 223 -17.83 -2.74 -1.67
C CYS A 223 -19.02 -3.33 -0.90
N GLU A 224 -19.66 -4.39 -1.43
CA GLU A 224 -20.77 -5.07 -0.77
C GLU A 224 -20.33 -5.96 0.38
N ALA A 225 -19.16 -6.62 0.24
CA ALA A 225 -18.64 -7.54 1.24
C ALA A 225 -17.86 -6.85 2.35
N PHE A 226 -17.35 -5.63 2.10
CA PHE A 226 -16.45 -4.97 3.04
C PHE A 226 -17.17 -4.58 4.34
N ASP A 227 -16.61 -5.07 5.45
CA ASP A 227 -16.99 -4.66 6.80
C ASP A 227 -15.73 -4.50 7.66
N VAL A 228 -15.70 -3.47 8.50
CA VAL A 228 -14.52 -3.15 9.34
C VAL A 228 -14.20 -4.29 10.31
N SER A 229 -15.20 -5.06 10.74
CA SER A 229 -15.00 -6.22 11.63
C SER A 229 -14.13 -7.33 11.03
N GLY A 230 -14.00 -7.37 9.69
CA GLY A 230 -13.08 -8.26 8.98
C GLY A 230 -11.61 -7.81 8.98
N MET A 231 -11.30 -6.64 9.54
CA MET A 231 -9.92 -6.12 9.57
C MET A 231 -9.01 -6.92 10.49
N SER A 232 -7.81 -7.23 10.01
CA SER A 232 -6.82 -8.03 10.76
C SER A 232 -6.03 -7.19 11.76
N LYS A 233 -5.84 -7.74 12.97
CA LYS A 233 -4.91 -7.21 14.00
C LYS A 233 -3.46 -7.62 13.76
N SER A 234 -3.21 -8.55 12.85
CA SER A 234 -1.89 -9.05 12.52
C SER A 234 -1.38 -8.48 11.22
N PRO A 235 -0.08 -8.11 11.14
CA PRO A 235 0.51 -7.66 9.89
C PRO A 235 0.40 -8.72 8.80
N ALA A 236 0.10 -8.29 7.57
CA ALA A 236 0.12 -9.15 6.39
C ALA A 236 1.48 -9.10 5.73
N ILE A 237 1.94 -10.25 5.21
CA ILE A 237 3.16 -10.33 4.41
C ILE A 237 2.76 -10.20 2.94
N PHE A 238 3.45 -9.33 2.20
CA PHE A 238 3.28 -9.18 0.76
C PHE A 238 3.80 -10.42 0.04
N ASP A 239 2.92 -11.10 -0.67
CA ASP A 239 3.22 -12.31 -1.47
C ASP A 239 3.10 -11.99 -2.96
N PRO A 240 4.22 -11.82 -3.69
CA PRO A 240 4.21 -11.52 -5.12
C PRO A 240 3.65 -12.67 -5.97
N GLU A 241 3.82 -13.92 -5.54
CA GLU A 241 3.29 -15.08 -6.28
C GLU A 241 1.76 -15.12 -6.19
N LYS A 242 1.20 -14.83 -5.01
CA LYS A 242 -0.26 -14.72 -4.85
C LYS A 242 -0.84 -13.57 -5.68
N LEU A 243 -0.17 -12.41 -5.71
CA LEU A 243 -0.59 -11.29 -6.56
C LEU A 243 -0.55 -11.69 -8.04
N THR A 244 0.51 -12.34 -8.47
CA THR A 244 0.67 -12.80 -9.86
C THR A 244 -0.40 -13.82 -10.24
N TRP A 245 -0.68 -14.79 -9.36
CA TRP A 245 -1.77 -15.74 -9.54
C TRP A 245 -3.13 -15.05 -9.65
N MET A 246 -3.42 -14.12 -8.75
CA MET A 246 -4.67 -13.36 -8.77
C MET A 246 -4.81 -12.56 -10.06
N ASN A 247 -3.75 -11.89 -10.49
CA ASN A 247 -3.73 -11.14 -11.74
C ASN A 247 -4.02 -12.03 -12.96
N ALA A 248 -3.47 -13.26 -12.97
CA ALA A 248 -3.77 -14.25 -14.01
C ALA A 248 -5.27 -14.60 -14.07
N GLN A 249 -5.96 -14.73 -12.91
CA GLN A 249 -7.40 -14.98 -12.87
C GLN A 249 -8.18 -13.85 -13.54
N TYR A 250 -7.80 -12.59 -13.27
CA TYR A 250 -8.43 -11.43 -13.91
C TYR A 250 -8.15 -11.38 -15.41
N ILE A 251 -6.92 -11.68 -15.85
CA ILE A 251 -6.56 -11.73 -17.28
C ILE A 251 -7.38 -12.82 -18.01
N MET A 252 -7.49 -14.01 -17.42
CA MET A 252 -8.29 -15.10 -18.00
C MET A 252 -9.77 -14.75 -18.13
N ALA A 253 -10.30 -13.93 -17.21
CA ALA A 253 -11.71 -13.51 -17.20
C ALA A 253 -12.01 -12.32 -18.15
N LEU A 254 -11.01 -11.67 -18.74
CA LEU A 254 -11.23 -10.56 -19.67
C LEU A 254 -12.00 -11.02 -20.93
N SER A 255 -12.80 -10.13 -21.48
CA SER A 255 -13.26 -10.30 -22.86
C SER A 255 -12.06 -10.32 -23.82
N LYS A 256 -12.22 -10.90 -25.00
CA LYS A 256 -11.19 -10.90 -26.04
C LYS A 256 -10.77 -9.48 -26.42
N GLU A 257 -11.72 -8.59 -26.52
CA GLU A 257 -11.51 -7.18 -26.84
C GLU A 257 -10.69 -6.48 -25.76
N ASP A 258 -11.03 -6.73 -24.49
CA ASP A 258 -10.33 -6.15 -23.34
C ASP A 258 -8.91 -6.73 -23.21
N PHE A 259 -8.77 -8.05 -23.35
CA PHE A 259 -7.45 -8.68 -23.37
C PHE A 259 -6.56 -8.08 -24.45
N THR A 260 -7.07 -8.01 -25.71
CA THR A 260 -6.31 -7.45 -26.85
C THR A 260 -5.92 -5.99 -26.59
N ARG A 261 -6.83 -5.18 -26.03
CA ARG A 261 -6.53 -3.79 -25.66
C ARG A 261 -5.39 -3.67 -24.66
N HIS A 262 -5.37 -4.51 -23.62
CA HIS A 262 -4.31 -4.51 -22.61
C HIS A 262 -3.00 -5.12 -23.14
N ALA A 263 -3.07 -6.11 -24.01
CA ALA A 263 -1.93 -6.77 -24.60
C ALA A 263 -1.24 -5.94 -25.71
N MET A 264 -1.95 -5.04 -26.39
CA MET A 264 -1.45 -4.31 -27.56
C MET A 264 -0.11 -3.59 -27.33
N PRO A 265 0.13 -2.85 -26.24
CA PRO A 265 1.45 -2.24 -26.00
C PRO A 265 2.59 -3.27 -25.90
N TRP A 266 2.29 -4.48 -25.48
CA TRP A 266 3.24 -5.58 -25.36
C TRP A 266 3.45 -6.29 -26.69
N TYR A 267 2.42 -6.38 -27.53
CA TYR A 267 2.55 -6.82 -28.94
C TYR A 267 3.44 -5.87 -29.74
N GLU A 268 3.30 -4.56 -29.53
CA GLU A 268 4.17 -3.55 -30.14
C GLU A 268 5.63 -3.73 -29.71
N ARG A 269 5.88 -3.94 -28.41
CA ARG A 269 7.23 -4.20 -27.86
C ARG A 269 7.83 -5.49 -28.39
N ALA A 270 7.02 -6.51 -28.61
CA ALA A 270 7.44 -7.79 -29.17
C ALA A 270 7.58 -7.76 -30.71
N GLY A 271 7.15 -6.70 -31.38
CA GLY A 271 7.18 -6.60 -32.85
C GLY A 271 6.11 -7.43 -33.57
N ILE A 272 5.07 -7.88 -32.88
CA ILE A 272 4.01 -8.75 -33.38
C ILE A 272 2.64 -8.06 -33.53
N ALA A 273 2.53 -6.76 -33.31
CA ALA A 273 1.27 -6.02 -33.38
C ALA A 273 0.57 -6.08 -34.76
N HIS A 274 1.28 -6.48 -35.81
CA HIS A 274 0.76 -6.68 -37.18
C HIS A 274 0.13 -8.07 -37.39
N MET A 275 0.30 -8.99 -36.46
CA MET A 275 -0.23 -10.35 -36.53
C MET A 275 -1.71 -10.41 -36.14
N ASP A 276 -2.35 -11.53 -36.46
CA ASP A 276 -3.76 -11.78 -36.14
C ASP A 276 -3.96 -11.79 -34.62
N THR A 277 -4.62 -10.75 -34.12
CA THR A 277 -4.87 -10.57 -32.68
C THR A 277 -5.82 -11.63 -32.10
N ASP A 278 -6.65 -12.27 -32.94
CA ASP A 278 -7.53 -13.36 -32.55
C ASP A 278 -6.75 -14.62 -32.20
N ILE A 279 -5.76 -14.92 -33.03
CA ILE A 279 -4.83 -16.01 -32.76
C ILE A 279 -3.98 -15.70 -31.55
N LEU A 280 -3.41 -14.50 -31.47
CA LEU A 280 -2.58 -14.10 -30.32
C LEU A 280 -3.38 -14.16 -28.99
N CYS A 281 -4.62 -13.68 -28.96
CA CYS A 281 -5.48 -13.78 -27.80
C CYS A 281 -5.68 -15.24 -27.37
N ARG A 282 -6.05 -16.10 -28.32
CA ARG A 282 -6.33 -17.52 -28.05
C ARG A 282 -5.12 -18.29 -27.50
N ILE A 283 -3.91 -18.01 -27.95
CA ILE A 283 -2.70 -18.68 -27.48
C ILE A 283 -2.12 -18.10 -26.19
N LEU A 284 -2.38 -16.83 -25.89
CA LEU A 284 -1.74 -16.11 -24.79
C LEU A 284 -2.63 -15.94 -23.56
N GLN A 285 -3.92 -15.65 -23.72
CA GLN A 285 -4.80 -15.23 -22.60
C GLN A 285 -4.83 -16.24 -21.46
N GLN A 286 -4.82 -17.54 -21.74
CA GLN A 286 -4.85 -18.59 -20.73
C GLN A 286 -3.47 -18.90 -20.12
N ARG A 287 -2.41 -18.25 -20.58
CA ARG A 287 -1.03 -18.53 -20.19
C ARG A 287 -0.33 -17.34 -19.55
N VAL A 288 -0.71 -16.14 -19.95
CA VAL A 288 -0.15 -14.89 -19.43
C VAL A 288 -0.60 -14.66 -18.00
N ARG A 289 0.33 -14.47 -17.11
CA ARG A 289 0.05 -14.11 -15.71
C ARG A 289 0.19 -12.61 -15.48
N VAL A 290 1.15 -11.98 -16.19
CA VAL A 290 1.39 -10.53 -16.21
C VAL A 290 1.73 -10.15 -17.63
N PHE A 291 1.21 -9.02 -18.13
CA PHE A 291 1.34 -8.68 -19.55
C PHE A 291 2.79 -8.48 -20.02
N ASN A 292 3.73 -8.14 -19.15
CA ASN A 292 5.15 -8.03 -19.49
C ASN A 292 5.82 -9.37 -19.85
N GLU A 293 5.17 -10.50 -19.57
CA GLU A 293 5.65 -11.82 -20.00
C GLU A 293 5.48 -12.06 -21.50
N ILE A 294 4.57 -11.31 -22.17
CA ILE A 294 4.22 -11.52 -23.58
C ILE A 294 5.43 -11.49 -24.52
N PRO A 295 6.33 -10.47 -24.47
CA PRO A 295 7.47 -10.44 -25.39
C PRO A 295 8.34 -11.72 -25.33
N ASP A 296 8.60 -12.23 -24.13
CA ASP A 296 9.41 -13.45 -23.96
C ASP A 296 8.65 -14.71 -24.38
N MET A 297 7.32 -14.72 -24.22
CA MET A 297 6.48 -15.86 -24.62
C MET A 297 6.34 -16.02 -26.14
N VAL A 298 6.60 -14.96 -26.89
CA VAL A 298 6.39 -14.92 -28.35
C VAL A 298 7.67 -14.60 -29.13
N ASP A 299 8.83 -14.57 -28.51
CA ASP A 299 10.11 -14.23 -29.14
C ASP A 299 10.42 -15.13 -30.34
N PHE A 300 10.03 -16.42 -30.28
CA PHE A 300 10.15 -17.38 -31.37
C PHE A 300 9.38 -16.98 -32.64
N LEU A 301 8.42 -16.06 -32.56
CA LEU A 301 7.69 -15.56 -33.76
C LEU A 301 8.49 -14.50 -34.53
N THR A 302 9.46 -13.85 -33.91
CA THR A 302 10.23 -12.75 -34.50
C THR A 302 11.72 -13.03 -34.58
N LYS A 303 12.23 -13.99 -33.80
CA LYS A 303 13.64 -14.36 -33.77
C LYS A 303 13.75 -15.86 -34.05
N LEU A 304 14.49 -16.20 -35.07
CA LEU A 304 15.00 -17.55 -35.28
C LEU A 304 16.43 -17.53 -34.69
N ASP A 305 16.66 -18.26 -33.62
CA ASP A 305 18.01 -18.48 -33.15
C ASP A 305 18.77 -19.31 -34.19
N GLU A 306 19.92 -18.83 -34.64
CA GLU A 306 20.78 -19.54 -35.58
C GLU A 306 21.56 -20.66 -34.86
N ASP A 307 21.78 -20.53 -33.53
CA ASP A 307 22.50 -21.50 -32.67
C ASP A 307 21.59 -22.03 -31.58
N TYR A 308 20.91 -23.15 -31.86
CA TYR A 308 20.16 -23.89 -30.83
C TYR A 308 21.08 -24.81 -30.03
N ASP A 309 20.96 -24.76 -28.70
CA ASP A 309 21.61 -25.79 -27.87
C ASP A 309 21.02 -27.15 -28.18
N ALA A 310 21.87 -28.08 -28.65
CA ALA A 310 21.47 -29.42 -28.98
C ALA A 310 20.84 -30.20 -27.78
N ALA A 311 21.09 -29.77 -26.56
CA ALA A 311 20.47 -30.32 -25.37
C ALA A 311 18.95 -30.09 -25.33
N LEU A 312 18.42 -29.03 -25.97
CA LEU A 312 16.99 -28.75 -26.06
C LEU A 312 16.20 -29.84 -26.79
N PHE A 313 16.86 -30.59 -27.68
CA PHE A 313 16.25 -31.68 -28.41
C PHE A 313 16.27 -33.02 -27.68
N THR A 314 16.76 -33.04 -26.42
CA THR A 314 16.84 -34.24 -25.60
C THR A 314 15.79 -34.19 -24.49
N ASN A 315 14.87 -35.16 -24.48
CA ASN A 315 13.85 -35.29 -23.46
C ASN A 315 13.74 -36.75 -23.00
N LYS A 316 14.14 -37.01 -21.74
CA LYS A 316 14.12 -38.36 -21.15
C LYS A 316 12.71 -38.98 -21.07
N LYS A 317 11.68 -38.14 -20.83
CA LYS A 317 10.29 -38.60 -20.69
C LYS A 317 9.74 -39.04 -22.06
N SER A 318 10.04 -38.27 -23.11
CA SER A 318 9.65 -38.59 -24.50
C SER A 318 10.63 -39.54 -25.20
N LYS A 319 11.72 -39.94 -24.52
CA LYS A 319 12.78 -40.81 -25.08
C LYS A 319 13.37 -40.27 -26.38
N THR A 320 13.52 -38.94 -26.47
CA THR A 320 14.11 -38.26 -27.63
C THR A 320 15.55 -37.82 -27.31
N ASP A 321 16.36 -37.81 -28.36
CA ASP A 321 17.68 -37.18 -28.43
C ASP A 321 17.79 -36.38 -29.72
N SER A 322 18.91 -35.73 -29.97
CA SER A 322 19.11 -34.89 -31.16
C SER A 322 18.94 -35.66 -32.47
N ALA A 323 19.32 -36.96 -32.51
CA ALA A 323 19.19 -37.78 -33.71
C ALA A 323 17.72 -38.17 -33.99
N VAL A 324 16.99 -38.55 -32.94
CA VAL A 324 15.55 -38.88 -33.03
C VAL A 324 14.78 -37.60 -33.41
N SER A 325 15.06 -36.46 -32.75
CA SER A 325 14.40 -35.19 -33.02
C SER A 325 14.63 -34.70 -34.44
N LYS A 326 15.87 -34.82 -34.96
CA LYS A 326 16.19 -34.54 -36.35
C LYS A 326 15.39 -35.40 -37.33
N ALA A 327 15.36 -36.71 -37.13
CA ALA A 327 14.61 -37.63 -37.98
C ALA A 327 13.10 -37.34 -37.98
N VAL A 328 12.54 -36.94 -36.82
CA VAL A 328 11.13 -36.55 -36.73
C VAL A 328 10.88 -35.27 -37.52
N LEU A 329 11.72 -34.22 -37.36
CA LEU A 329 11.57 -32.94 -38.09
C LEU A 329 11.69 -33.15 -39.60
N GLU A 330 12.69 -33.91 -40.07
CA GLU A 330 12.86 -34.24 -41.48
C GLU A 330 11.64 -34.95 -42.08
N MET A 331 10.92 -35.73 -41.30
CA MET A 331 9.69 -36.41 -41.71
C MET A 331 8.46 -35.49 -41.67
N VAL A 332 8.35 -34.65 -40.67
CA VAL A 332 7.15 -33.80 -40.42
C VAL A 332 7.11 -32.58 -41.34
N ILE A 333 8.25 -31.94 -41.59
CA ILE A 333 8.31 -30.67 -42.38
C ILE A 333 7.66 -30.84 -43.75
N PRO A 334 8.03 -31.82 -44.59
CA PRO A 334 7.43 -31.96 -45.94
C PRO A 334 5.91 -32.20 -45.90
N VAL A 335 5.43 -32.88 -44.85
CA VAL A 335 3.98 -33.15 -44.72
C VAL A 335 3.24 -31.86 -44.34
N LEU A 336 3.79 -31.08 -43.45
CA LEU A 336 3.21 -29.79 -43.06
C LEU A 336 3.22 -28.78 -44.24
N GLU A 337 4.30 -28.74 -45.04
CA GLU A 337 4.42 -27.91 -46.23
C GLU A 337 3.39 -28.28 -47.31
N ALA A 338 2.98 -29.53 -47.37
CA ALA A 338 2.01 -30.02 -48.37
C ALA A 338 0.54 -29.79 -47.96
N LEU A 339 0.28 -29.33 -46.73
CA LEU A 339 -1.10 -29.06 -46.30
C LEU A 339 -1.73 -27.90 -47.08
N PRO A 340 -3.00 -28.05 -47.50
CA PRO A 340 -3.67 -27.01 -48.29
C PRO A 340 -3.98 -25.73 -47.50
N ASN A 341 -4.12 -25.86 -46.19
CA ASN A 341 -4.29 -24.77 -45.21
C ASN A 341 -3.80 -25.22 -43.83
N TRP A 342 -3.57 -24.24 -42.94
CA TRP A 342 -3.15 -24.51 -41.59
C TRP A 342 -4.28 -24.09 -40.63
N ASN A 343 -4.94 -25.08 -40.02
CA ASN A 343 -5.87 -24.90 -38.91
C ASN A 343 -5.58 -25.95 -37.82
N GLU A 344 -6.10 -25.72 -36.64
CA GLU A 344 -5.80 -26.52 -35.44
C GLU A 344 -6.17 -27.99 -35.65
N GLU A 345 -7.38 -28.27 -36.13
CA GLU A 345 -7.91 -29.62 -36.33
C GLU A 345 -7.05 -30.40 -37.34
N LEU A 346 -6.81 -29.80 -38.53
CA LEU A 346 -6.03 -30.45 -39.60
C LEU A 346 -4.57 -30.70 -39.15
N LEU A 347 -3.95 -29.77 -38.47
CA LEU A 347 -2.59 -29.91 -37.93
C LEU A 347 -2.54 -31.02 -36.88
N HIS A 348 -3.47 -31.00 -35.90
CA HIS A 348 -3.57 -32.03 -34.89
C HIS A 348 -3.74 -33.43 -35.49
N ASP A 349 -4.74 -33.62 -36.35
CA ASP A 349 -5.06 -34.90 -36.95
C ASP A 349 -3.92 -35.45 -37.81
N THR A 350 -3.28 -34.56 -38.56
CA THR A 350 -2.11 -34.92 -39.36
C THR A 350 -0.96 -35.40 -38.49
N LEU A 351 -0.61 -34.67 -37.45
CA LEU A 351 0.50 -35.01 -36.56
C LEU A 351 0.23 -36.30 -35.74
N ILE A 352 -1.01 -36.43 -35.22
CA ILE A 352 -1.40 -37.66 -34.51
C ILE A 352 -1.42 -38.89 -35.44
N GLY A 353 -1.96 -38.71 -36.66
CA GLY A 353 -1.95 -39.77 -37.68
C GLY A 353 -0.52 -40.24 -38.01
N MET A 354 0.39 -39.30 -38.22
CA MET A 354 1.83 -39.64 -38.47
C MET A 354 2.47 -40.33 -37.26
N ALA A 355 2.19 -39.86 -36.02
CA ALA A 355 2.73 -40.52 -34.81
C ALA A 355 2.23 -41.97 -34.67
N ALA A 356 0.94 -42.21 -34.94
CA ALA A 356 0.34 -43.55 -34.90
C ALA A 356 0.94 -44.50 -35.96
N GLU A 357 1.13 -44.01 -37.21
CA GLU A 357 1.74 -44.79 -38.29
C GLU A 357 3.20 -45.22 -37.98
N LYS A 358 3.90 -44.42 -37.20
CA LYS A 358 5.31 -44.67 -36.86
C LYS A 358 5.48 -45.34 -35.51
N GLY A 359 4.40 -45.58 -34.76
CA GLY A 359 4.44 -46.22 -33.45
C GLY A 359 5.08 -45.36 -32.37
N MET A 360 4.90 -44.05 -32.51
CA MET A 360 5.45 -43.02 -31.61
C MET A 360 4.43 -42.63 -30.54
#